data_d482b19f90bd3ffc262e9ee2f1a00d0d
#
_entry.id   d482b19f90bd3ffc262e9ee2f1a00d0d
#
_cell.length_a   1.000
_cell.length_b   1.000
_cell.length_c   1.000
_cell.angle_alpha   90.00
_cell.angle_beta   90.00
_cell.angle_gamma   90.00
#
_symmetry.space_group_name_H-M   'P 1'
#
loop_
_entity.id
_entity.type
_entity.pdbx_description
1 polymer ?
#
loop_
_entity_poly.entity_id
_entity_poly.type
_entity_poly.pdbx_seq_one_letter_code
_entity_poly.pdbx_strand_id
1 'polypeptide(L)'
;MSTKYLGNGTINGPHIRNDWTSQWKMKQVLIALIFPTIGATYFFGWRSLVMIITSILTCVLLEGVIQKVSKQPITVNDLTAVITGWLLALTLPTSAPLWTVLVGDFIAIVLVKHLGGGLGRNWINPAVAARVLLKLFLSPWITNWIAPGPDVITTVTPLVALAHFSREISATTPEWWKLFLGIDLGGPMGETSKLLLLIAGGLFDRAKNHPSIRSSVDPKLFLSSDFNLEWV
;
A
#
# COMPACT_ATOMS: atom_id res chain seq x y z
N MET A 1 50.53 -26.33 1.16
CA MET A 1 49.59 -27.22 1.82
C MET A 1 48.27 -26.50 1.93
N SER A 2 47.29 -27.08 1.37
CA SER A 2 46.04 -26.61 0.84
C SER A 2 45.08 -26.04 1.88
N THR A 3 44.72 -24.76 1.74
CA THR A 3 43.61 -24.07 2.43
C THR A 3 42.23 -24.42 1.85
N LYS A 4 42.03 -25.69 1.56
CA LYS A 4 40.84 -26.19 0.82
C LYS A 4 39.60 -26.46 1.68
N TYR A 5 39.61 -26.11 2.97
CA TYR A 5 38.53 -26.52 3.89
C TYR A 5 37.73 -25.38 4.52
N LEU A 6 37.92 -24.15 4.06
CA LEU A 6 37.11 -23.03 4.56
C LEU A 6 35.94 -22.62 3.64
N GLY A 7 35.66 -23.43 2.63
CA GLY A 7 34.72 -23.05 1.58
C GLY A 7 33.35 -23.74 1.58
N ASN A 8 33.10 -24.74 2.39
CA ASN A 8 31.91 -25.56 2.18
C ASN A 8 31.05 -25.81 3.42
N GLY A 9 30.97 -24.83 4.27
CA GLY A 9 29.80 -24.69 5.12
C GLY A 9 28.61 -24.24 4.24
N THR A 10 28.30 -24.99 3.20
CA THR A 10 27.05 -24.84 2.50
C THR A 10 25.96 -25.23 3.47
N ILE A 11 25.27 -24.20 3.99
CA ILE A 11 23.98 -24.40 4.59
C ILE A 11 23.14 -24.99 3.45
N ASN A 12 23.11 -26.31 3.35
CA ASN A 12 22.26 -27.04 2.43
C ASN A 12 20.83 -27.03 2.98
N GLY A 13 20.32 -25.83 3.26
CA GLY A 13 18.90 -25.64 3.44
C GLY A 13 18.21 -25.76 2.08
N PRO A 14 17.00 -26.28 2.03
CA PRO A 14 16.22 -26.26 0.80
C PRO A 14 16.07 -24.82 0.35
N HIS A 15 16.90 -24.40 -0.59
CA HIS A 15 16.76 -23.11 -1.24
C HIS A 15 15.53 -23.20 -2.14
N ILE A 16 14.36 -22.91 -1.59
CA ILE A 16 13.14 -22.71 -2.36
C ILE A 16 13.36 -21.46 -3.19
N ARG A 17 13.88 -21.62 -4.38
CA ARG A 17 13.94 -20.54 -5.37
C ARG A 17 12.52 -20.30 -5.84
N ASN A 18 11.96 -19.22 -5.36
CA ASN A 18 10.73 -18.70 -5.92
C ASN A 18 11.11 -17.90 -7.17
N ASP A 19 10.61 -18.29 -8.34
CA ASP A 19 10.85 -17.61 -9.63
C ASP A 19 10.23 -16.22 -9.70
N TRP A 20 9.67 -15.75 -8.62
CA TRP A 20 9.02 -14.47 -8.51
C TRP A 20 10.01 -13.37 -8.18
N THR A 21 10.39 -12.62 -9.19
CA THR A 21 11.16 -11.39 -9.00
C THR A 21 10.34 -10.37 -8.20
N SER A 22 11.02 -9.52 -7.41
CA SER A 22 10.40 -8.41 -6.68
C SER A 22 9.54 -7.54 -7.61
N GLN A 23 9.99 -7.32 -8.83
CA GLN A 23 9.28 -6.57 -9.86
C GLN A 23 7.93 -7.21 -10.24
N TRP A 24 7.86 -8.54 -10.32
CA TRP A 24 6.60 -9.21 -10.60
C TRP A 24 5.57 -8.95 -9.51
N LYS A 25 5.99 -9.07 -8.24
CA LYS A 25 5.13 -8.77 -7.07
C LYS A 25 4.64 -7.32 -7.10
N MET A 26 5.52 -6.37 -7.41
CA MET A 26 5.15 -4.96 -7.51
C MET A 26 4.14 -4.70 -8.65
N LYS A 27 4.29 -5.36 -9.79
CA LYS A 27 3.30 -5.28 -10.88
C LYS A 27 1.92 -5.79 -10.45
N GLN A 28 1.84 -6.88 -9.68
CA GLN A 28 0.56 -7.37 -9.19
C GLN A 28 -0.12 -6.38 -8.23
N VAL A 29 0.66 -5.72 -7.36
CA VAL A 29 0.15 -4.65 -6.50
C VAL A 29 -0.39 -3.49 -7.34
N LEU A 30 0.31 -3.06 -8.39
CA LEU A 30 -0.17 -1.99 -9.28
C LEU A 30 -1.49 -2.36 -9.96
N ILE A 31 -1.62 -3.61 -10.43
CA ILE A 31 -2.87 -4.09 -11.02
C ILE A 31 -4.00 -4.06 -9.98
N ALA A 32 -3.73 -4.49 -8.75
CA ALA A 32 -4.72 -4.45 -7.68
C ALA A 32 -5.15 -3.00 -7.33
N LEU A 33 -4.25 -2.03 -7.40
CA LEU A 33 -4.54 -0.62 -7.12
C LEU A 33 -5.42 0.06 -8.19
N ILE A 34 -5.56 -0.53 -9.38
CA ILE A 34 -6.46 0.00 -10.42
C ILE A 34 -7.91 0.00 -9.92
N PHE A 35 -8.35 -1.05 -9.21
CA PHE A 35 -9.74 -1.17 -8.76
C PHE A 35 -10.15 -0.06 -7.78
N PRO A 36 -9.43 0.21 -6.68
CA PRO A 36 -9.76 1.33 -5.81
C PRO A 36 -9.60 2.68 -6.53
N THR A 37 -8.74 2.80 -7.54
CA THR A 37 -8.61 4.02 -8.36
C THR A 37 -9.84 4.25 -9.22
N ILE A 38 -10.40 3.19 -9.84
CA ILE A 38 -11.65 3.29 -10.59
C ILE A 38 -12.77 3.75 -9.64
N GLY A 39 -12.85 3.16 -8.44
CA GLY A 39 -13.81 3.59 -7.42
C GLY A 39 -13.62 5.05 -7.01
N ALA A 40 -12.39 5.46 -6.72
CA ALA A 40 -12.07 6.84 -6.36
C ALA A 40 -12.48 7.83 -7.47
N THR A 41 -12.23 7.47 -8.73
CA THR A 41 -12.59 8.31 -9.88
C THR A 41 -14.10 8.38 -10.08
N TYR A 42 -14.79 7.26 -9.91
CA TYR A 42 -16.24 7.20 -10.05
C TYR A 42 -16.95 8.03 -8.98
N PHE A 43 -16.54 7.91 -7.70
CA PHE A 43 -17.19 8.58 -6.57
C PHE A 43 -16.77 10.05 -6.41
N PHE A 44 -15.50 10.38 -6.68
CA PHE A 44 -14.95 11.71 -6.38
C PHE A 44 -14.52 12.49 -7.64
N GLY A 45 -14.71 11.90 -8.82
CA GLY A 45 -14.45 12.55 -10.09
C GLY A 45 -12.96 12.68 -10.43
N TRP A 46 -12.67 13.51 -11.43
CA TRP A 46 -11.34 13.67 -12.05
C TRP A 46 -10.26 14.20 -11.08
N ARG A 47 -10.67 14.91 -10.02
CA ARG A 47 -9.74 15.45 -9.01
C ARG A 47 -8.95 14.34 -8.31
N SER A 48 -9.57 13.19 -8.07
CA SER A 48 -8.89 12.01 -7.52
C SER A 48 -7.75 11.53 -8.42
N LEU A 49 -7.96 11.49 -9.74
CA LEU A 49 -6.92 11.12 -10.70
C LEU A 49 -5.77 12.12 -10.70
N VAL A 50 -6.06 13.41 -10.67
CA VAL A 50 -5.01 14.44 -10.60
C VAL A 50 -4.16 14.27 -9.36
N MET A 51 -4.76 14.02 -8.19
CA MET A 51 -4.03 13.78 -6.95
C MET A 51 -3.15 12.53 -7.04
N ILE A 52 -3.67 11.44 -7.58
CA ILE A 52 -2.93 10.18 -7.75
C ILE A 52 -1.74 10.37 -8.71
N ILE A 53 -1.97 10.98 -9.86
CA ILE A 53 -0.91 11.22 -10.86
C ILE A 53 0.15 12.15 -10.30
N THR A 54 -0.25 13.24 -9.62
CA THR A 54 0.68 14.18 -9.00
C THR A 54 1.56 13.46 -7.96
N SER A 55 0.96 12.67 -7.09
CA SER A 55 1.70 11.92 -6.06
C SER A 55 2.68 10.91 -6.68
N ILE A 56 2.25 10.14 -7.68
CA ILE A 56 3.13 9.20 -8.38
C ILE A 56 4.33 9.92 -8.99
N LEU A 57 4.08 11.00 -9.72
CA LEU A 57 5.14 11.77 -10.38
C LEU A 57 6.10 12.36 -9.35
N THR A 58 5.58 12.96 -8.28
CA THR A 58 6.40 13.54 -7.21
C THR A 58 7.26 12.49 -6.52
N CYS A 59 6.69 11.34 -6.16
CA CYS A 59 7.45 10.24 -5.53
C CYS A 59 8.57 9.73 -6.44
N VAL A 60 8.29 9.52 -7.73
CA VAL A 60 9.29 9.05 -8.71
C VAL A 60 10.40 10.08 -8.89
N LEU A 61 10.05 11.36 -9.03
CA LEU A 61 11.02 12.44 -9.17
C LEU A 61 11.89 12.58 -7.91
N LEU A 62 11.29 12.58 -6.73
CA LEU A 62 12.03 12.67 -5.46
C LEU A 62 12.98 11.49 -5.30
N GLU A 63 12.55 10.28 -5.60
CA GLU A 63 13.42 9.10 -5.53
C GLU A 63 14.60 9.21 -6.47
N GLY A 64 14.37 9.58 -7.73
CA GLY A 64 15.44 9.77 -8.71
C GLY A 64 16.42 10.86 -8.30
N VAL A 65 15.93 12.00 -7.77
CA VAL A 65 16.77 13.11 -7.28
C VAL A 65 17.64 12.66 -6.11
N ILE A 66 17.06 12.00 -5.11
CA ILE A 66 17.79 11.56 -3.92
C ILE A 66 18.85 10.53 -4.28
N GLN A 67 18.52 9.54 -5.11
CA GLN A 67 19.47 8.51 -5.55
C GLN A 67 20.65 9.14 -6.31
N LYS A 68 20.36 10.14 -7.16
CA LYS A 68 21.41 10.88 -7.87
C LYS A 68 22.30 11.69 -6.93
N VAL A 69 21.70 12.40 -5.96
CA VAL A 69 22.46 13.20 -4.97
C VAL A 69 23.28 12.32 -4.04
N SER A 70 22.71 11.19 -3.61
CA SER A 70 23.39 10.21 -2.74
C SER A 70 24.36 9.31 -3.49
N LYS A 71 24.55 9.51 -4.81
CA LYS A 71 25.42 8.68 -5.66
C LYS A 71 25.11 7.18 -5.56
N GLN A 72 23.84 6.84 -5.33
CA GLN A 72 23.36 5.47 -5.28
C GLN A 72 22.89 5.02 -6.68
N PRO A 73 22.87 3.71 -6.95
CA PRO A 73 22.32 3.21 -8.21
C PRO A 73 20.85 3.62 -8.34
N ILE A 74 20.46 4.07 -9.53
CA ILE A 74 19.08 4.48 -9.81
C ILE A 74 18.22 3.24 -9.89
N THR A 75 17.34 3.05 -8.91
CA THR A 75 16.44 1.89 -8.79
C THR A 75 14.97 2.25 -9.01
N VAL A 76 14.68 3.36 -9.70
CA VAL A 76 13.31 3.82 -10.00
C VAL A 76 12.48 2.73 -10.70
N ASN A 77 13.14 1.82 -11.42
CA ASN A 77 12.51 0.69 -12.13
C ASN A 77 11.90 -0.37 -11.19
N ASP A 78 12.14 -0.32 -9.87
CA ASP A 78 11.54 -1.26 -8.90
C ASP A 78 10.03 -1.04 -8.73
N LEU A 79 9.47 0.05 -9.28
CA LEU A 79 8.07 0.45 -9.15
C LEU A 79 7.64 0.80 -7.70
N THR A 80 8.55 0.79 -6.75
CA THR A 80 8.23 1.03 -5.32
C THR A 80 7.83 2.47 -5.04
N ALA A 81 8.45 3.46 -5.71
CA ALA A 81 8.05 4.87 -5.61
C ALA A 81 6.65 5.09 -6.17
N VAL A 82 6.35 4.45 -7.31
CA VAL A 82 5.01 4.49 -7.93
C VAL A 82 3.96 3.98 -6.96
N ILE A 83 4.20 2.80 -6.35
CA ILE A 83 3.29 2.21 -5.37
C ILE A 83 3.13 3.11 -4.14
N THR A 84 4.24 3.68 -3.64
CA THR A 84 4.21 4.54 -2.46
C THR A 84 3.35 5.78 -2.69
N GLY A 85 3.57 6.50 -3.80
CA GLY A 85 2.77 7.67 -4.16
C GLY A 85 1.30 7.32 -4.40
N TRP A 86 1.06 6.22 -5.13
CA TRP A 86 -0.31 5.77 -5.40
C TRP A 86 -1.07 5.42 -4.13
N LEU A 87 -0.48 4.63 -3.24
CA LEU A 87 -1.06 4.29 -1.95
C LEU A 87 -1.29 5.54 -1.09
N LEU A 88 -0.31 6.45 -1.00
CA LEU A 88 -0.46 7.67 -0.21
C LEU A 88 -1.64 8.51 -0.71
N ALA A 89 -1.72 8.75 -2.01
CA ALA A 89 -2.83 9.51 -2.60
C ALA A 89 -4.19 8.88 -2.26
N LEU A 90 -4.32 7.55 -2.41
CA LEU A 90 -5.57 6.84 -2.09
C LEU A 90 -5.97 6.93 -0.61
N THR A 91 -5.04 7.21 0.30
CA THR A 91 -5.36 7.39 1.73
C THR A 91 -5.81 8.80 2.07
N LEU A 92 -5.65 9.77 1.17
CA LEU A 92 -6.02 11.16 1.38
C LEU A 92 -7.48 11.43 0.95
N PRO A 93 -8.14 12.46 1.53
CA PRO A 93 -9.42 12.93 1.03
C PRO A 93 -9.24 13.75 -0.24
N THR A 94 -10.26 13.76 -1.10
CA THR A 94 -10.28 14.60 -2.30
C THR A 94 -10.33 16.10 -2.01
N SER A 95 -10.77 16.49 -0.81
CA SER A 95 -10.76 17.87 -0.33
C SER A 95 -9.35 18.41 -0.08
N ALA A 96 -8.38 17.52 0.14
CA ALA A 96 -7.01 17.93 0.45
C ALA A 96 -6.41 18.77 -0.69
N PRO A 97 -5.75 19.90 -0.36
CA PRO A 97 -5.05 20.69 -1.36
C PRO A 97 -3.82 19.91 -1.89
N LEU A 98 -3.47 20.12 -3.16
CA LEU A 98 -2.37 19.39 -3.80
C LEU A 98 -1.02 19.54 -3.09
N TRP A 99 -0.77 20.69 -2.44
CA TRP A 99 0.48 20.86 -1.70
C TRP A 99 0.62 19.89 -0.51
N THR A 100 -0.49 19.44 0.11
CA THR A 100 -0.43 18.44 1.19
C THR A 100 -0.01 17.07 0.64
N VAL A 101 -0.37 16.76 -0.60
CA VAL A 101 0.11 15.55 -1.29
C VAL A 101 1.62 15.64 -1.48
N LEU A 102 2.13 16.78 -1.98
CA LEU A 102 3.58 16.99 -2.17
C LEU A 102 4.37 16.87 -0.86
N VAL A 103 3.86 17.43 0.23
CA VAL A 103 4.46 17.28 1.56
C VAL A 103 4.45 15.84 2.02
N GLY A 104 3.35 15.12 1.81
CA GLY A 104 3.23 13.70 2.13
C GLY A 104 4.21 12.84 1.34
N ASP A 105 4.35 13.09 0.05
CA ASP A 105 5.29 12.40 -0.83
C ASP A 105 6.74 12.64 -0.39
N PHE A 106 7.06 13.89 -0.01
CA PHE A 106 8.38 14.22 0.54
C PHE A 106 8.65 13.44 1.83
N ILE A 107 7.70 13.42 2.75
CA ILE A 107 7.83 12.64 4.00
C ILE A 107 8.01 11.15 3.68
N ALA A 108 7.19 10.59 2.78
CA ALA A 108 7.24 9.17 2.44
C ALA A 108 8.58 8.75 1.85
N ILE A 109 9.07 9.51 0.86
CA ILE A 109 10.27 9.15 0.11
C ILE A 109 11.53 9.58 0.85
N VAL A 110 11.61 10.82 1.31
CA VAL A 110 12.85 11.37 1.90
C VAL A 110 13.04 10.88 3.33
N LEU A 111 12.03 11.12 4.19
CA LEU A 111 12.18 10.85 5.61
C LEU A 111 12.02 9.36 5.94
N VAL A 112 11.02 8.70 5.37
CA VAL A 112 10.73 7.31 5.76
C VAL A 112 11.54 6.33 4.94
N LYS A 113 11.49 6.44 3.61
CA LYS A 113 12.13 5.45 2.73
C LYS A 113 13.66 5.57 2.74
N HIS A 114 14.20 6.77 2.49
CA HIS A 114 15.65 6.94 2.37
C HIS A 114 16.37 7.01 3.72
N LEU A 115 15.85 7.71 4.72
CA LEU A 115 16.44 7.68 6.06
C LEU A 115 16.24 6.32 6.75
N GLY A 116 15.19 5.57 6.39
CA GLY A 116 14.94 4.20 6.86
C GLY A 116 15.90 3.14 6.28
N GLY A 117 16.79 3.51 5.35
CA GLY A 117 17.79 2.60 4.77
C GLY A 117 17.42 2.00 3.42
N GLY A 118 16.34 2.45 2.78
CA GLY A 118 15.94 2.06 1.43
C GLY A 118 15.07 0.80 1.36
N LEU A 119 14.93 0.26 0.16
CA LEU A 119 14.08 -0.89 -0.10
C LEU A 119 14.48 -2.12 0.73
N GLY A 120 13.50 -2.73 1.41
CA GLY A 120 13.69 -3.93 2.23
C GLY A 120 14.24 -3.70 3.63
N ARG A 121 14.63 -2.47 4.00
CA ARG A 121 15.07 -2.10 5.35
C ARG A 121 14.08 -1.19 6.07
N ASN A 122 12.99 -0.81 5.43
CA ASN A 122 11.97 0.03 6.03
C ASN A 122 11.17 -0.75 7.07
N TRP A 123 11.18 -0.26 8.30
CA TRP A 123 10.44 -0.84 9.43
C TRP A 123 8.93 -0.60 9.31
N ILE A 124 8.55 0.43 8.57
CA ILE A 124 7.16 0.86 8.37
C ILE A 124 6.94 1.14 6.89
N ASN A 125 5.74 0.88 6.40
CA ASN A 125 5.35 1.28 5.04
C ASN A 125 5.42 2.81 4.89
N PRO A 126 6.21 3.34 3.94
CA PRO A 126 6.41 4.78 3.78
C PRO A 126 5.12 5.58 3.56
N ALA A 127 4.17 5.05 2.79
CA ALA A 127 2.89 5.71 2.56
C ALA A 127 2.05 5.82 3.83
N VAL A 128 2.03 4.76 4.66
CA VAL A 128 1.30 4.74 5.93
C VAL A 128 1.93 5.69 6.93
N ALA A 129 3.26 5.66 7.07
CA ALA A 129 3.99 6.56 7.96
C ALA A 129 3.77 8.03 7.59
N ALA A 130 3.86 8.37 6.29
CA ALA A 130 3.58 9.71 5.80
C ALA A 130 2.14 10.14 6.10
N ARG A 131 1.17 9.23 5.93
CA ARG A 131 -0.24 9.49 6.28
C ARG A 131 -0.42 9.83 7.76
N VAL A 132 0.25 9.09 8.66
CA VAL A 132 0.20 9.35 10.11
C VAL A 132 0.82 10.71 10.43
N LEU A 133 1.99 11.03 9.87
CA LEU A 133 2.66 12.31 10.09
C LEU A 133 1.84 13.48 9.54
N LEU A 134 1.27 13.36 8.35
CA LEU A 134 0.34 14.35 7.82
C LEU A 134 -0.84 14.57 8.76
N LYS A 135 -1.40 13.50 9.35
CA LYS A 135 -2.52 13.62 10.29
C LYS A 135 -2.11 14.33 11.59
N LEU A 136 -0.88 14.13 12.05
CA LEU A 136 -0.38 14.80 13.25
C LEU A 136 -0.14 16.30 13.03
N PHE A 137 0.46 16.68 11.91
CA PHE A 137 0.89 18.04 11.66
C PHE A 137 -0.08 18.88 10.81
N LEU A 138 -0.83 18.23 9.93
CA LEU A 138 -1.71 18.87 8.95
C LEU A 138 -3.17 18.41 9.04
N SER A 139 -3.60 17.99 10.24
CA SER A 139 -4.95 17.47 10.49
C SER A 139 -6.06 18.33 9.86
N PRO A 140 -6.10 19.66 10.00
CA PRO A 140 -7.20 20.48 9.46
C PRO A 140 -7.38 20.36 7.95
N TRP A 141 -6.29 20.05 7.22
CA TRP A 141 -6.29 19.98 5.75
C TRP A 141 -6.64 18.61 5.21
N ILE A 142 -6.54 17.56 6.02
CA ILE A 142 -6.69 16.16 5.58
C ILE A 142 -7.78 15.39 6.31
N THR A 143 -8.53 16.02 7.20
CA THR A 143 -9.66 15.38 7.93
C THR A 143 -11.03 15.82 7.40
N ASN A 144 -11.07 16.71 6.43
CA ASN A 144 -12.33 17.14 5.82
C ASN A 144 -12.76 16.10 4.79
N TRP A 145 -13.68 15.22 5.19
CA TRP A 145 -14.23 14.19 4.33
C TRP A 145 -15.40 14.75 3.52
N ILE A 146 -15.35 14.57 2.21
CA ILE A 146 -16.44 14.92 1.31
C ILE A 146 -17.19 13.65 0.96
N ALA A 147 -18.53 13.68 1.03
CA ALA A 147 -19.35 12.59 0.52
C ALA A 147 -19.28 12.53 -1.01
N PRO A 148 -19.33 11.34 -1.60
CA PRO A 148 -19.49 11.18 -3.03
C PRO A 148 -20.83 11.81 -3.50
N GLY A 149 -20.80 12.62 -4.53
CA GLY A 149 -21.99 13.22 -5.10
C GLY A 149 -21.72 14.56 -5.79
N PRO A 150 -22.73 15.10 -6.51
CA PRO A 150 -22.62 16.40 -7.15
C PRO A 150 -22.54 17.56 -6.13
N ASP A 151 -23.07 17.36 -4.94
CA ASP A 151 -23.06 18.35 -3.87
C ASP A 151 -21.86 18.09 -2.96
N VAL A 152 -21.00 19.11 -2.82
CA VAL A 152 -19.80 19.04 -1.97
C VAL A 152 -20.23 19.17 -0.50
N ILE A 153 -20.79 18.09 0.07
CA ILE A 153 -21.22 18.06 1.46
C ILE A 153 -20.10 17.41 2.28
N THR A 154 -19.57 18.16 3.25
CA THR A 154 -18.65 17.58 4.24
C THR A 154 -19.43 16.65 5.16
N THR A 155 -19.00 15.40 5.22
CA THR A 155 -19.64 14.37 6.06
C THR A 155 -18.68 13.89 7.14
N VAL A 156 -19.25 13.52 8.28
CA VAL A 156 -18.51 12.85 9.33
C VAL A 156 -18.41 11.36 8.96
N THR A 157 -17.25 10.75 9.18
CA THR A 157 -17.14 9.29 8.95
C THR A 157 -18.12 8.55 9.87
N PRO A 158 -18.77 7.47 9.41
CA PRO A 158 -19.76 6.71 10.20
C PRO A 158 -19.22 6.29 11.58
N LEU A 159 -17.95 5.96 11.67
CA LEU A 159 -17.31 5.57 12.93
C LEU A 159 -17.24 6.74 13.94
N VAL A 160 -16.94 7.95 13.47
CA VAL A 160 -16.91 9.16 14.31
C VAL A 160 -18.34 9.54 14.72
N ALA A 161 -19.31 9.40 13.81
CA ALA A 161 -20.73 9.60 14.15
C ALA A 161 -21.18 8.64 15.26
N LEU A 162 -20.84 7.35 15.16
CA LEU A 162 -21.13 6.36 16.20
C LEU A 162 -20.44 6.67 17.52
N ALA A 163 -19.20 7.15 17.50
CA ALA A 163 -18.46 7.46 18.72
C ALA A 163 -19.00 8.68 19.49
N HIS A 164 -19.51 9.68 18.77
CA HIS A 164 -20.00 10.92 19.37
C HIS A 164 -21.51 10.94 19.65
N PHE A 165 -22.31 10.18 18.88
CA PHE A 165 -23.77 10.21 18.93
C PHE A 165 -24.40 8.91 19.42
N SER A 166 -23.76 8.23 20.35
CA SER A 166 -24.17 6.90 20.85
C SER A 166 -25.61 6.81 21.41
N ARG A 167 -26.37 7.90 21.46
CA ARG A 167 -27.76 7.94 21.97
C ARG A 167 -28.85 8.18 20.93
N GLU A 168 -28.51 8.64 19.70
CA GLU A 168 -29.48 8.93 18.63
C GLU A 168 -29.19 8.19 17.34
N ILE A 169 -28.70 6.97 17.44
CA ILE A 169 -28.15 6.17 16.33
C ILE A 169 -29.22 5.77 15.28
N SER A 170 -30.50 5.87 15.62
CA SER A 170 -31.56 5.29 14.78
C SER A 170 -31.87 6.03 13.48
N ALA A 171 -31.51 7.32 13.37
CA ALA A 171 -31.96 8.14 12.24
C ALA A 171 -30.90 8.41 11.16
N THR A 172 -29.60 8.13 11.42
CA THR A 172 -28.49 8.55 10.54
C THR A 172 -27.50 7.47 10.18
N THR A 173 -27.69 6.21 10.61
CA THR A 173 -26.80 5.13 10.18
C THR A 173 -27.14 4.69 8.76
N PRO A 174 -26.20 4.81 7.81
CA PRO A 174 -26.44 4.31 6.46
C PRO A 174 -26.72 2.80 6.50
N GLU A 175 -27.60 2.32 5.63
CA GLU A 175 -27.86 0.90 5.47
C GLU A 175 -26.56 0.14 5.16
N TRP A 176 -26.38 -1.06 5.70
CA TRP A 176 -25.13 -1.83 5.59
C TRP A 176 -24.64 -2.03 4.14
N TRP A 177 -25.55 -2.17 3.18
CA TRP A 177 -25.21 -2.31 1.77
C TRP A 177 -24.65 -1.01 1.17
N LYS A 178 -25.11 0.16 1.62
CA LYS A 178 -24.54 1.47 1.24
C LYS A 178 -23.10 1.61 1.79
N LEU A 179 -22.87 1.15 3.03
CA LEU A 179 -21.54 1.08 3.63
C LEU A 179 -20.60 0.17 2.83
N PHE A 180 -21.13 -0.94 2.33
CA PHE A 180 -20.35 -1.91 1.55
C PHE A 180 -20.01 -1.40 0.15
N LEU A 181 -20.94 -0.77 -0.53
CA LEU A 181 -20.75 -0.19 -1.85
C LEU A 181 -19.98 1.15 -1.81
N GLY A 182 -20.03 1.87 -0.68
CA GLY A 182 -19.38 3.18 -0.52
C GLY A 182 -20.25 4.34 -0.99
N ILE A 183 -21.57 4.18 -1.01
CA ILE A 183 -22.52 5.21 -1.43
C ILE A 183 -22.74 6.18 -0.25
N ASP A 184 -22.67 7.49 -0.51
CA ASP A 184 -22.90 8.58 0.45
C ASP A 184 -21.95 8.57 1.68
N LEU A 185 -20.76 7.96 1.54
CA LEU A 185 -19.80 7.86 2.61
C LEU A 185 -18.57 8.76 2.37
N GLY A 186 -18.37 9.73 3.25
CA GLY A 186 -17.13 10.47 3.30
C GLY A 186 -16.00 9.60 3.89
N GLY A 187 -14.85 9.60 3.22
CA GLY A 187 -13.70 8.84 3.66
C GLY A 187 -12.49 9.01 2.75
N PRO A 188 -11.41 8.25 3.01
CA PRO A 188 -10.26 8.17 2.11
C PRO A 188 -10.69 7.69 0.72
N MET A 189 -10.11 8.25 -0.33
CA MET A 189 -10.48 7.94 -1.71
C MET A 189 -10.46 6.44 -2.03
N GLY A 190 -9.45 5.73 -1.53
CA GLY A 190 -9.25 4.31 -1.83
C GLY A 190 -10.10 3.36 -0.99
N GLU A 191 -10.69 3.82 0.12
CA GLU A 191 -11.44 2.97 1.05
C GLU A 191 -12.96 3.07 0.86
N THR A 192 -13.43 3.94 -0.02
CA THR A 192 -14.85 4.26 -0.18
C THR A 192 -15.64 3.01 -0.55
N SER A 193 -15.21 2.21 -1.52
CA SER A 193 -15.90 0.98 -1.91
C SER A 193 -15.19 -0.26 -1.35
N LYS A 194 -15.83 -0.92 -0.36
CA LYS A 194 -15.31 -2.18 0.20
C LYS A 194 -15.37 -3.31 -0.83
N LEU A 195 -16.35 -3.26 -1.73
CA LEU A 195 -16.47 -4.24 -2.82
C LEU A 195 -15.24 -4.22 -3.74
N LEU A 196 -14.81 -3.03 -4.18
CA LEU A 196 -13.63 -2.90 -5.06
C LEU A 196 -12.34 -3.32 -4.36
N LEU A 197 -12.23 -3.05 -3.05
CA LEU A 197 -11.10 -3.54 -2.24
C LEU A 197 -11.08 -5.06 -2.13
N LEU A 198 -12.25 -5.70 -1.95
CA LEU A 198 -12.35 -7.16 -1.92
C LEU A 198 -11.99 -7.78 -3.28
N ILE A 199 -12.43 -7.19 -4.38
CA ILE A 199 -12.05 -7.64 -5.74
C ILE A 199 -10.53 -7.50 -5.92
N ALA A 200 -9.95 -6.37 -5.56
CA ALA A 200 -8.51 -6.13 -5.64
C ALA A 200 -7.72 -7.14 -4.81
N GLY A 201 -8.14 -7.38 -3.56
CA GLY A 201 -7.53 -8.37 -2.66
C GLY A 201 -7.65 -9.79 -3.17
N GLY A 202 -8.82 -10.17 -3.67
CA GLY A 202 -9.05 -11.51 -4.24
C GLY A 202 -8.22 -11.77 -5.49
N LEU A 203 -8.06 -10.78 -6.37
CA LEU A 203 -7.18 -10.89 -7.53
C LEU A 203 -5.71 -11.00 -7.12
N PHE A 204 -5.28 -10.23 -6.13
CA PHE A 204 -3.93 -10.31 -5.60
C PHE A 204 -3.64 -11.68 -4.97
N ASP A 205 -4.58 -12.22 -4.19
CA ASP A 205 -4.44 -13.55 -3.59
C ASP A 205 -4.44 -14.66 -4.65
N ARG A 206 -5.30 -14.56 -5.66
CA ARG A 206 -5.30 -15.51 -6.78
C ARG A 206 -3.98 -15.49 -7.55
N ALA A 207 -3.40 -14.31 -7.75
CA ALA A 207 -2.10 -14.18 -8.40
C ALA A 207 -0.99 -14.83 -7.55
N LYS A 208 -1.05 -14.73 -6.24
CA LYS A 208 -0.13 -15.38 -5.29
C LYS A 208 -0.27 -16.91 -5.29
N ASN A 209 -1.49 -17.40 -5.46
CA ASN A 209 -1.82 -18.83 -5.39
C ASN A 209 -1.78 -19.54 -6.75
N HIS A 210 -1.15 -18.93 -7.78
CA HIS A 210 -1.04 -19.55 -9.10
C HIS A 210 -0.33 -20.91 -9.01
N PRO A 211 -0.81 -21.97 -9.70
CA PRO A 211 -0.33 -23.36 -9.53
C PRO A 211 1.16 -23.56 -9.84
N SER A 212 1.80 -22.66 -10.60
CA SER A 212 3.25 -22.68 -10.80
C SER A 212 4.07 -22.52 -9.52
N ILE A 213 3.45 -22.05 -8.42
CA ILE A 213 4.10 -21.89 -7.12
C ILE A 213 3.95 -23.17 -6.28
N ARG A 214 2.83 -23.84 -6.42
CA ARG A 214 2.50 -25.03 -5.63
C ARG A 214 3.28 -26.25 -6.09
N SER A 215 3.74 -26.27 -7.35
CA SER A 215 4.48 -27.40 -7.92
C SER A 215 5.96 -27.44 -7.53
N SER A 216 6.52 -26.35 -6.98
CA SER A 216 7.92 -26.33 -6.53
C SER A 216 8.11 -26.72 -5.07
N VAL A 217 7.03 -26.89 -4.31
CA VAL A 217 7.06 -27.48 -2.96
C VAL A 217 6.57 -28.90 -3.07
N ASP A 218 7.48 -29.84 -3.23
CA ASP A 218 7.16 -31.27 -3.22
C ASP A 218 6.66 -31.64 -1.82
N PRO A 219 5.36 -31.99 -1.64
CA PRO A 219 4.83 -32.36 -0.32
C PRO A 219 5.53 -33.56 0.29
N LYS A 220 6.22 -34.36 -0.54
CA LYS A 220 6.98 -35.55 -0.10
C LYS A 220 8.26 -35.19 0.67
N LEU A 221 8.78 -33.96 0.50
CA LEU A 221 9.93 -33.46 1.27
C LEU A 221 9.58 -33.12 2.73
N PHE A 222 8.31 -32.85 3.01
CA PHE A 222 7.84 -32.61 4.38
C PHE A 222 7.46 -33.90 5.14
N LEU A 223 7.31 -34.99 4.43
CA LEU A 223 6.91 -36.30 5.01
C LEU A 223 8.08 -37.29 5.14
N SER A 224 9.29 -36.94 4.72
CA SER A 224 10.46 -37.71 5.04
C SER A 224 10.85 -37.45 6.49
N SER A 225 10.45 -38.37 7.35
CA SER A 225 10.57 -38.36 8.80
C SER A 225 12.01 -38.60 9.31
N ASP A 226 13.00 -38.01 8.68
CA ASP A 226 14.40 -38.10 9.15
C ASP A 226 14.84 -36.79 9.80
N PHE A 227 13.99 -36.20 10.64
CA PHE A 227 14.41 -35.25 11.63
C PHE A 227 14.89 -36.01 12.88
N ASN A 228 16.05 -36.62 12.76
CA ASN A 228 16.80 -37.03 13.96
C ASN A 228 17.29 -35.77 14.67
N LEU A 229 16.53 -35.37 15.70
CA LEU A 229 16.96 -34.42 16.70
C LEU A 229 18.01 -35.12 17.60
N GLU A 230 19.26 -35.13 17.18
CA GLU A 230 20.36 -35.34 18.13
C GLU A 230 20.77 -33.95 18.67
N TRP A 231 20.25 -33.66 19.83
CA TRP A 231 20.78 -32.62 20.70
C TRP A 231 21.89 -33.23 21.56
N VAL A 232 23.13 -32.90 21.27
CA VAL A 232 24.27 -32.96 22.22
C VAL A 232 24.92 -31.61 22.24
#